data_f3860c6f5ba51b3f9683deb79f451a78
#
_entry.id   f3860c6f5ba51b3f9683deb79f451a78
#
_cell.length_a   1.000
_cell.length_b   1.000
_cell.length_c   1.000
_cell.angle_alpha   90.00
_cell.angle_beta   90.00
_cell.angle_gamma   90.00
#
_symmetry.space_group_name_H-M   'P 1'
#
loop_
_entity.id
_entity.type
_entity.pdbx_description
1 polymer ?
#
loop_
_entity_poly.entity_id
_entity_poly.type
_entity_poly.pdbx_seq_one_letter_code
_entity_poly.pdbx_strand_id
1 'polypeptide(L)'
;MKSKNLTLASLFAGLLMFMNPTGSEACTRAVYLGPDNMVVTVRTMDWKEDPQSNLYIFPRGVQRRGAISDNTIQWTSKYGSVVTAGYDIGTCDGMNEKGLVANLLFLTESSYFRPDDNRPVMGLSIWTQYVLDNFATVDEAVAELSKEVFRIDDPDLPNGAKSTLHLSISDASGNSAIFEYL
;
A
#
# COMPACT_ATOMS: atom_id res chain seq x y z
N MET A 1 19.72 -26.50 48.49
CA MET A 1 19.43 -25.24 47.79
C MET A 1 19.32 -25.35 46.25
N LYS A 2 19.09 -26.54 45.64
CA LYS A 2 19.02 -26.71 44.17
C LYS A 2 17.60 -26.85 43.59
N SER A 3 16.55 -26.93 44.39
CA SER A 3 15.18 -27.17 43.88
C SER A 3 14.39 -25.90 43.56
N LYS A 4 14.69 -24.76 44.20
CA LYS A 4 13.94 -23.51 44.00
C LYS A 4 14.20 -22.84 42.65
N ASN A 5 15.40 -23.02 42.07
CA ASN A 5 15.74 -22.41 40.77
C ASN A 5 15.12 -23.18 39.59
N LEU A 6 14.88 -24.49 39.77
CA LEU A 6 14.26 -25.30 38.70
C LEU A 6 12.77 -24.99 38.54
N THR A 7 12.07 -24.71 39.67
CA THR A 7 10.64 -24.35 39.67
C THR A 7 10.40 -22.96 39.04
N LEU A 8 11.30 -22.00 39.27
CA LEU A 8 11.18 -20.66 38.68
C LEU A 8 11.45 -20.66 37.17
N ALA A 9 12.42 -21.44 36.69
CA ALA A 9 12.71 -21.62 35.30
C ALA A 9 11.57 -22.30 34.53
N SER A 10 10.91 -23.28 35.15
CA SER A 10 9.74 -23.97 34.56
C SER A 10 8.50 -23.08 34.51
N LEU A 11 8.31 -22.18 35.48
CA LEU A 11 7.22 -21.19 35.46
C LEU A 11 7.45 -20.14 34.35
N PHE A 12 8.69 -19.71 34.16
CA PHE A 12 9.03 -18.72 33.11
C PHE A 12 8.93 -19.31 31.70
N ALA A 13 9.35 -20.57 31.50
CA ALA A 13 9.19 -21.29 30.25
C ALA A 13 7.70 -21.58 29.94
N GLY A 14 6.87 -21.88 30.95
CA GLY A 14 5.43 -22.06 30.81
C GLY A 14 4.71 -20.78 30.44
N LEU A 15 5.13 -19.61 30.93
CA LEU A 15 4.53 -18.31 30.61
C LEU A 15 4.82 -17.87 29.17
N LEU A 16 6.00 -18.23 28.65
CA LEU A 16 6.35 -17.95 27.23
C LEU A 16 5.55 -18.77 26.21
N MET A 17 5.04 -19.95 26.61
CA MET A 17 4.20 -20.79 25.74
C MET A 17 2.75 -20.29 25.57
N PHE A 18 2.31 -19.38 26.42
CA PHE A 18 0.96 -18.79 26.34
C PHE A 18 0.94 -17.44 25.60
N MET A 19 2.09 -16.91 25.19
CA MET A 19 2.16 -15.81 24.25
C MET A 19 2.01 -16.39 22.84
N ASN A 20 0.79 -16.80 22.46
CA ASN A 20 0.48 -16.92 21.04
C ASN A 20 0.71 -15.53 20.44
N PRO A 21 1.65 -15.34 19.51
CA PRO A 21 1.66 -14.13 18.74
C PRO A 21 0.33 -14.12 17.97
N THR A 22 -0.59 -13.26 18.37
CA THR A 22 -1.70 -12.90 17.50
C THR A 22 -1.02 -12.47 16.21
N GLY A 23 -1.31 -13.18 15.10
CA GLY A 23 -0.70 -12.89 13.83
C GLY A 23 -0.83 -11.39 13.56
N SER A 24 0.29 -10.70 13.44
CA SER A 24 0.30 -9.29 13.05
C SER A 24 -0.13 -9.26 11.60
N GLU A 25 -1.34 -8.78 11.34
CA GLU A 25 -1.79 -8.46 9.98
C GLU A 25 -1.18 -7.12 9.56
N ALA A 26 0.14 -7.03 9.51
CA ALA A 26 0.85 -5.81 9.18
C ALA A 26 1.89 -6.09 8.09
N CYS A 27 1.69 -5.43 6.93
CA CYS A 27 2.67 -5.46 5.86
C CYS A 27 3.96 -4.72 6.27
N THR A 28 5.11 -5.23 5.84
CA THR A 28 6.40 -4.55 6.03
C THR A 28 6.89 -4.02 4.68
N ARG A 29 7.48 -2.82 4.68
CA ARG A 29 8.13 -2.23 3.50
C ARG A 29 9.49 -1.68 3.89
N ALA A 30 10.48 -1.89 3.03
CA ALA A 30 11.82 -1.33 3.20
C ALA A 30 12.37 -0.81 1.87
N VAL A 31 13.15 0.28 1.95
CA VAL A 31 13.95 0.81 0.84
C VAL A 31 15.41 0.63 1.20
N TYR A 32 16.13 -0.14 0.41
CA TYR A 32 17.56 -0.35 0.56
C TYR A 32 18.32 0.53 -0.41
N LEU A 33 19.25 1.33 0.11
CA LEU A 33 20.16 2.16 -0.65
C LEU A 33 21.52 1.43 -0.71
N GLY A 34 21.80 0.86 -1.86
CA GLY A 34 23.03 0.09 -2.11
C GLY A 34 24.15 0.91 -2.75
N PRO A 35 25.28 0.28 -3.04
CA PRO A 35 26.37 0.91 -3.81
C PRO A 35 25.90 1.27 -5.23
N ASP A 36 26.65 2.14 -5.90
CA ASP A 36 26.43 2.54 -7.30
C ASP A 36 25.02 3.11 -7.57
N ASN A 37 24.46 3.82 -6.60
CA ASN A 37 23.10 4.39 -6.64
C ASN A 37 22.00 3.33 -6.83
N MET A 38 22.25 2.08 -6.46
CA MET A 38 21.23 1.05 -6.47
C MET A 38 20.17 1.32 -5.42
N VAL A 39 18.92 1.37 -5.84
CA VAL A 39 17.76 1.49 -4.95
C VAL A 39 16.89 0.27 -5.10
N VAL A 40 16.62 -0.44 -4.02
CA VAL A 40 15.74 -1.63 -4.00
C VAL A 40 14.61 -1.41 -3.01
N THR A 41 13.40 -1.52 -3.50
CA THR A 41 12.20 -1.52 -2.65
C THR A 41 11.69 -2.95 -2.52
N VAL A 42 11.48 -3.38 -1.28
CA VAL A 42 10.89 -4.69 -0.96
C VAL A 42 9.70 -4.51 -0.03
N ARG A 43 8.72 -5.41 -0.13
CA ARG A 43 7.58 -5.44 0.79
C ARG A 43 7.12 -6.87 1.02
N THR A 44 6.49 -7.15 2.17
CA THR A 44 5.71 -8.34 2.46
C THR A 44 4.22 -8.00 2.38
N MET A 45 3.43 -8.90 1.81
CA MET A 45 1.96 -8.81 1.87
C MET A 45 1.48 -9.83 2.89
N ASP A 46 1.34 -9.38 4.15
CA ASP A 46 0.88 -10.22 5.24
C ASP A 46 -0.65 -10.13 5.27
N TRP A 47 -1.29 -11.09 4.61
CA TRP A 47 -2.72 -11.14 4.45
C TRP A 47 -3.25 -12.52 4.85
N LYS A 48 -4.47 -12.59 5.40
CA LYS A 48 -5.05 -13.81 5.96
C LYS A 48 -5.43 -14.88 4.93
N GLU A 49 -5.46 -14.53 3.66
CA GLU A 49 -5.80 -15.42 2.56
C GLU A 49 -4.99 -15.08 1.30
N ASP A 50 -4.94 -15.97 0.35
CA ASP A 50 -4.31 -15.71 -0.95
C ASP A 50 -5.16 -14.69 -1.73
N PRO A 51 -4.65 -13.48 -2.02
CA PRO A 51 -5.35 -12.49 -2.83
C PRO A 51 -5.32 -12.80 -4.33
N GLN A 52 -4.85 -13.97 -4.74
CA GLN A 52 -4.76 -14.43 -6.13
C GLN A 52 -4.09 -13.39 -7.04
N SER A 53 -2.94 -12.89 -6.60
CA SER A 53 -2.25 -11.78 -7.25
C SER A 53 -1.72 -12.19 -8.62
N ASN A 54 -2.04 -11.38 -9.63
CA ASN A 54 -1.49 -11.46 -10.98
C ASN A 54 -0.59 -10.27 -11.28
N LEU A 55 0.34 -10.46 -12.22
CA LEU A 55 1.24 -9.42 -12.71
C LEU A 55 0.70 -8.86 -14.03
N TYR A 56 0.58 -7.52 -14.09
CA TYR A 56 0.12 -6.81 -15.28
C TYR A 56 1.17 -5.82 -15.77
N ILE A 57 1.22 -5.66 -17.09
CA ILE A 57 2.02 -4.65 -17.76
C ILE A 57 1.08 -3.67 -18.43
N PHE A 58 1.13 -2.40 -18.03
CA PHE A 58 0.34 -1.33 -18.62
C PHE A 58 1.22 -0.41 -19.45
N PRO A 59 0.85 -0.15 -20.72
CA PRO A 59 1.56 0.81 -21.55
C PRO A 59 1.19 2.26 -21.19
N ARG A 60 1.92 3.21 -21.76
CA ARG A 60 1.54 4.63 -21.78
C ARG A 60 0.27 4.83 -22.60
N GLY A 61 -0.44 5.93 -22.37
CA GLY A 61 -1.59 6.34 -23.17
C GLY A 61 -2.91 5.66 -22.83
N VAL A 62 -2.97 4.87 -21.76
CA VAL A 62 -4.21 4.26 -21.28
C VAL A 62 -5.09 5.33 -20.65
N GLN A 63 -6.32 5.48 -21.15
CA GLN A 63 -7.32 6.33 -20.52
C GLN A 63 -7.93 5.63 -19.32
N ARG A 64 -8.00 6.32 -18.20
CA ARG A 64 -8.49 5.80 -16.93
C ARG A 64 -9.43 6.77 -16.25
N ARG A 65 -10.20 6.25 -15.31
CA ARG A 65 -11.04 7.03 -14.41
C ARG A 65 -10.91 6.50 -12.98
N GLY A 66 -11.03 7.40 -12.03
CA GLY A 66 -10.81 7.11 -10.61
C GLY A 66 -11.86 6.21 -9.98
N ALA A 67 -13.10 6.23 -10.48
CA ALA A 67 -14.20 5.41 -9.98
C ALA A 67 -15.31 5.27 -11.03
N ILE A 68 -16.26 4.36 -10.78
CA ILE A 68 -17.53 4.26 -11.50
C ILE A 68 -18.48 5.30 -10.90
N SER A 69 -18.22 6.57 -11.17
CA SER A 69 -19.01 7.70 -10.68
C SER A 69 -18.88 8.85 -11.68
N ASP A 70 -19.91 9.67 -11.82
CA ASP A 70 -19.84 10.86 -12.68
C ASP A 70 -18.90 11.91 -12.08
N ASN A 71 -18.86 12.04 -10.76
CA ASN A 71 -17.91 12.89 -10.03
C ASN A 71 -16.62 12.13 -9.72
N THR A 72 -15.79 11.88 -10.72
CA THR A 72 -14.50 11.22 -10.58
C THR A 72 -13.45 11.87 -11.46
N ILE A 73 -12.17 11.77 -11.05
CA ILE A 73 -11.08 12.23 -11.89
C ILE A 73 -10.87 11.27 -13.08
N GLN A 74 -10.36 11.85 -14.18
CA GLN A 74 -9.97 11.09 -15.36
C GLN A 74 -8.56 11.52 -15.77
N TRP A 75 -7.77 10.55 -16.26
CA TRP A 75 -6.41 10.82 -16.74
C TRP A 75 -6.03 9.89 -17.88
N THR A 76 -4.94 10.24 -18.53
CA THR A 76 -4.25 9.36 -19.49
C THR A 76 -2.87 9.04 -18.92
N SER A 77 -2.50 7.77 -18.84
CA SER A 77 -1.21 7.35 -18.26
C SER A 77 -0.05 7.98 -19.03
N LYS A 78 0.80 8.71 -18.32
CA LYS A 78 2.04 9.30 -18.86
C LYS A 78 3.15 8.25 -18.94
N TYR A 79 3.14 7.30 -18.02
CA TYR A 79 4.18 6.29 -17.87
C TYR A 79 3.60 4.88 -17.98
N GLY A 80 4.37 3.97 -18.57
CA GLY A 80 4.11 2.54 -18.50
C GLY A 80 4.53 1.99 -17.13
N SER A 81 3.88 0.91 -16.69
CA SER A 81 4.14 0.30 -15.38
C SER A 81 3.99 -1.21 -15.41
N VAL A 82 4.69 -1.85 -14.47
CA VAL A 82 4.48 -3.25 -14.10
C VAL A 82 3.85 -3.25 -12.71
N VAL A 83 2.73 -3.95 -12.54
CA VAL A 83 1.96 -3.91 -11.31
C VAL A 83 1.50 -5.30 -10.88
N THR A 84 1.27 -5.45 -9.58
CA THR A 84 0.62 -6.63 -8.99
C THR A 84 -0.79 -6.24 -8.55
N ALA A 85 -1.79 -6.98 -9.04
CA ALA A 85 -3.16 -6.79 -8.62
C ALA A 85 -3.51 -7.70 -7.43
N GLY A 86 -4.33 -7.19 -6.52
CA GLY A 86 -5.01 -8.01 -5.52
C GLY A 86 -6.41 -8.37 -5.99
N TYR A 87 -6.79 -9.65 -5.87
CA TYR A 87 -8.09 -10.21 -6.29
C TYR A 87 -8.43 -9.93 -7.77
N ASP A 88 -7.44 -9.64 -8.60
CA ASP A 88 -7.63 -9.13 -9.98
C ASP A 88 -8.49 -7.85 -10.09
N ILE A 89 -8.68 -7.13 -8.99
CA ILE A 89 -9.54 -5.93 -8.93
C ILE A 89 -8.74 -4.65 -8.89
N GLY A 90 -7.68 -4.60 -8.05
CA GLY A 90 -6.98 -3.36 -7.75
C GLY A 90 -5.46 -3.47 -7.82
N THR A 91 -4.81 -2.40 -8.22
CA THR A 91 -3.35 -2.28 -8.19
C THR A 91 -2.88 -2.14 -6.75
N CYS A 92 -2.26 -3.18 -6.20
CA CYS A 92 -1.70 -3.16 -4.85
C CYS A 92 -0.27 -2.64 -4.83
N ASP A 93 0.55 -3.08 -5.78
CA ASP A 93 1.97 -2.79 -5.89
C ASP A 93 2.36 -2.52 -7.33
N GLY A 94 3.41 -1.76 -7.53
CA GLY A 94 3.95 -1.60 -8.86
C GLY A 94 5.14 -0.65 -8.95
N MET A 95 5.74 -0.66 -10.12
CA MET A 95 6.82 0.25 -10.49
C MET A 95 6.56 0.77 -11.90
N ASN A 96 6.74 2.06 -12.10
CA ASN A 96 6.70 2.64 -13.44
C ASN A 96 8.09 2.71 -14.09
N GLU A 97 8.11 3.01 -15.36
CA GLU A 97 9.34 3.10 -16.17
C GLU A 97 10.31 4.23 -15.76
N LYS A 98 9.91 5.10 -14.84
CA LYS A 98 10.77 6.12 -14.22
C LYS A 98 11.42 5.65 -12.92
N GLY A 99 11.07 4.45 -12.45
CA GLY A 99 11.56 3.89 -11.20
C GLY A 99 10.78 4.38 -9.97
N LEU A 100 9.63 5.01 -10.15
CA LEU A 100 8.71 5.27 -9.04
C LEU A 100 8.02 3.96 -8.67
N VAL A 101 8.14 3.57 -7.40
CA VAL A 101 7.48 2.41 -6.79
C VAL A 101 6.35 2.89 -5.91
N ALA A 102 5.21 2.24 -6.00
CA ALA A 102 4.04 2.52 -5.16
C ALA A 102 3.44 1.22 -4.61
N ASN A 103 3.10 1.23 -3.33
CA ASN A 103 2.60 0.06 -2.61
C ASN A 103 1.43 0.46 -1.69
N LEU A 104 0.36 -0.33 -1.66
CA LEU A 104 -0.68 -0.26 -0.64
C LEU A 104 -0.34 -1.23 0.49
N LEU A 105 -0.36 -0.73 1.72
CA LEU A 105 -0.09 -1.51 2.92
C LEU A 105 -1.25 -1.37 3.89
N PHE A 106 -1.48 -2.42 4.69
CA PHE A 106 -2.54 -2.43 5.68
C PHE A 106 -2.24 -1.45 6.83
N LEU A 107 -3.26 -0.64 7.18
CA LEU A 107 -3.23 0.29 8.31
C LEU A 107 -4.63 0.34 8.93
N THR A 108 -4.81 -0.28 10.08
CA THR A 108 -6.11 -0.41 10.75
C THR A 108 -6.78 0.94 11.02
N GLU A 109 -5.99 1.96 11.29
CA GLU A 109 -6.42 3.31 11.65
C GLU A 109 -6.89 4.14 10.45
N SER A 110 -6.67 3.67 9.20
CA SER A 110 -7.07 4.42 8.01
C SER A 110 -8.58 4.71 8.00
N SER A 111 -8.92 5.97 7.80
CA SER A 111 -10.29 6.48 7.74
C SER A 111 -10.45 7.46 6.59
N TYR A 112 -11.11 7.04 5.52
CA TYR A 112 -11.29 7.87 4.31
C TYR A 112 -12.59 8.66 4.34
N PHE A 113 -13.53 8.27 5.19
CA PHE A 113 -14.83 8.93 5.29
C PHE A 113 -14.69 10.38 5.79
N ARG A 114 -15.24 11.31 5.00
CA ARG A 114 -15.35 12.73 5.37
C ARG A 114 -16.80 13.16 5.06
N PRO A 115 -17.60 13.52 6.07
CA PRO A 115 -18.95 14.05 5.85
C PRO A 115 -18.91 15.26 4.90
N ASP A 116 -19.87 15.33 4.00
CA ASP A 116 -20.04 16.46 3.07
C ASP A 116 -18.87 16.73 2.12
N ASP A 117 -17.99 15.75 1.89
CA ASP A 117 -16.88 15.87 0.96
C ASP A 117 -17.35 15.68 -0.49
N ASN A 118 -17.47 16.77 -1.23
CA ASN A 118 -17.93 16.82 -2.60
C ASN A 118 -16.78 16.74 -3.62
N ARG A 119 -15.52 16.49 -3.18
CA ARG A 119 -14.39 16.31 -4.10
C ARG A 119 -14.63 15.10 -5.02
N PRO A 120 -14.04 15.10 -6.23
CA PRO A 120 -14.07 13.94 -7.10
C PRO A 120 -13.59 12.66 -6.40
N VAL A 121 -14.19 11.53 -6.78
CA VAL A 121 -13.86 10.24 -6.18
C VAL A 121 -12.65 9.61 -6.84
N MET A 122 -11.76 9.06 -6.01
CA MET A 122 -10.71 8.11 -6.38
C MET A 122 -10.94 6.81 -5.62
N GLY A 123 -11.23 5.72 -6.33
CA GLY A 123 -11.31 4.39 -5.72
C GLY A 123 -9.95 3.94 -5.19
N LEU A 124 -9.95 3.37 -3.99
CA LEU A 124 -8.73 2.85 -3.36
C LEU A 124 -8.02 1.83 -4.26
N SER A 125 -8.77 1.00 -4.99
CA SER A 125 -8.26 -0.02 -5.91
C SER A 125 -7.45 0.52 -7.10
N ILE A 126 -7.57 1.81 -7.43
CA ILE A 126 -6.88 2.44 -8.57
C ILE A 126 -5.95 3.59 -8.15
N TRP A 127 -5.90 3.92 -6.86
CA TRP A 127 -5.07 5.02 -6.36
C TRP A 127 -3.58 4.79 -6.62
N THR A 128 -3.07 3.59 -6.35
CA THR A 128 -1.68 3.21 -6.69
C THR A 128 -1.41 3.38 -8.18
N GLN A 129 -2.33 2.94 -9.04
CA GLN A 129 -2.19 3.07 -10.48
C GLN A 129 -2.16 4.54 -10.94
N TYR A 130 -2.99 5.40 -10.32
CA TYR A 130 -2.96 6.84 -10.57
C TYR A 130 -1.58 7.43 -10.32
N VAL A 131 -0.94 7.06 -9.23
CA VAL A 131 0.40 7.53 -8.87
C VAL A 131 1.44 7.05 -9.87
N LEU A 132 1.42 5.77 -10.22
CA LEU A 132 2.36 5.18 -11.19
C LEU A 132 2.18 5.77 -12.61
N ASP A 133 0.95 6.08 -12.98
CA ASP A 133 0.63 6.63 -14.31
C ASP A 133 1.08 8.09 -14.47
N ASN A 134 1.12 8.87 -13.39
CA ASN A 134 1.20 10.33 -13.49
C ASN A 134 2.53 10.93 -13.03
N PHE A 135 3.27 10.29 -12.13
CA PHE A 135 4.45 10.87 -11.49
C PHE A 135 5.73 10.09 -11.80
N ALA A 136 6.84 10.83 -11.96
CA ALA A 136 8.16 10.25 -12.14
C ALA A 136 8.93 10.13 -10.83
N THR A 137 8.65 11.02 -9.86
CA THR A 137 9.39 11.14 -8.60
C THR A 137 8.44 11.23 -7.41
N VAL A 138 8.99 10.98 -6.22
CA VAL A 138 8.29 11.19 -4.94
C VAL A 138 7.88 12.65 -4.78
N ASP A 139 8.77 13.59 -5.10
CA ASP A 139 8.49 15.02 -4.96
C ASP A 139 7.32 15.49 -5.83
N GLU A 140 7.22 15.00 -7.08
CA GLU A 140 6.08 15.27 -7.95
C GLU A 140 4.77 14.73 -7.35
N ALA A 141 4.80 13.50 -6.85
CA ALA A 141 3.63 12.87 -6.24
C ALA A 141 3.19 13.61 -4.97
N VAL A 142 4.12 13.96 -4.08
CA VAL A 142 3.85 14.72 -2.85
C VAL A 142 3.26 16.09 -3.18
N ALA A 143 3.85 16.81 -4.14
CA ALA A 143 3.38 18.15 -4.52
C ALA A 143 1.95 18.14 -5.08
N GLU A 144 1.54 17.06 -5.75
CA GLU A 144 0.17 16.95 -6.29
C GLU A 144 -0.82 16.39 -5.28
N LEU A 145 -0.47 15.29 -4.60
CA LEU A 145 -1.38 14.62 -3.65
C LEU A 145 -1.65 15.49 -2.40
N SER A 146 -0.71 16.33 -1.97
CA SER A 146 -0.91 17.28 -0.87
C SER A 146 -1.98 18.35 -1.15
N LYS A 147 -2.41 18.51 -2.41
CA LYS A 147 -3.52 19.43 -2.75
C LYS A 147 -4.89 18.83 -2.43
N GLU A 148 -4.94 17.54 -2.14
CA GLU A 148 -6.17 16.80 -1.82
C GLU A 148 -7.30 17.03 -2.83
N VAL A 149 -7.00 16.99 -4.12
CA VAL A 149 -7.95 17.29 -5.20
C VAL A 149 -9.04 16.25 -5.40
N PHE A 150 -8.94 15.11 -4.73
CA PHE A 150 -9.95 14.05 -4.69
C PHE A 150 -10.09 13.48 -3.28
N ARG A 151 -11.15 12.74 -3.06
CA ARG A 151 -11.34 11.89 -1.87
C ARG A 151 -11.18 10.42 -2.23
N ILE A 152 -10.70 9.61 -1.30
CA ILE A 152 -10.62 8.15 -1.48
C ILE A 152 -11.98 7.54 -1.17
N ASP A 153 -12.38 6.56 -1.99
CA ASP A 153 -13.53 5.68 -1.77
C ASP A 153 -13.03 4.26 -1.54
N ASP A 154 -13.45 3.66 -0.43
CA ASP A 154 -12.95 2.38 0.08
C ASP A 154 -14.07 1.33 0.15
N PRO A 155 -14.47 0.73 -0.96
CA PRO A 155 -15.44 -0.35 -0.93
C PRO A 155 -14.89 -1.54 -0.12
N ASP A 156 -15.80 -2.32 0.47
CA ASP A 156 -15.43 -3.56 1.13
C ASP A 156 -14.72 -4.51 0.14
N LEU A 157 -13.72 -5.24 0.62
CA LEU A 157 -13.03 -6.26 -0.15
C LEU A 157 -13.97 -7.44 -0.48
N PRO A 158 -13.67 -8.28 -1.48
CA PRO A 158 -14.49 -9.42 -1.85
C PRO A 158 -14.82 -10.38 -0.70
N ASN A 159 -13.94 -10.46 0.29
CA ASN A 159 -14.12 -11.26 1.50
C ASN A 159 -14.91 -10.54 2.61
N GLY A 160 -15.43 -9.33 2.36
CA GLY A 160 -16.16 -8.51 3.32
C GLY A 160 -15.30 -7.77 4.34
N ALA A 161 -13.97 -7.85 4.24
CA ALA A 161 -13.08 -7.08 5.10
C ALA A 161 -13.04 -5.61 4.65
N LYS A 162 -12.77 -4.71 5.59
CA LYS A 162 -12.50 -3.30 5.27
C LYS A 162 -11.14 -3.16 4.60
N SER A 163 -11.09 -2.31 3.59
CA SER A 163 -9.85 -1.99 2.87
C SER A 163 -9.15 -0.80 3.52
N THR A 164 -8.74 -0.95 4.80
CA THR A 164 -8.00 0.07 5.53
C THR A 164 -6.52 0.00 5.14
N LEU A 165 -6.11 0.86 4.23
CA LEU A 165 -4.78 0.85 3.63
C LEU A 165 -4.16 2.24 3.68
N HIS A 166 -2.84 2.32 3.57
CA HIS A 166 -2.12 3.53 3.26
C HIS A 166 -1.24 3.35 2.02
N LEU A 167 -0.88 4.43 1.38
CA LEU A 167 -0.01 4.41 0.21
C LEU A 167 1.41 4.78 0.61
N SER A 168 2.38 3.94 0.26
CA SER A 168 3.81 4.23 0.42
C SER A 168 4.50 4.23 -0.93
N ILE A 169 5.30 5.24 -1.19
CA ILE A 169 6.02 5.42 -2.46
C ILE A 169 7.52 5.61 -2.23
N SER A 170 8.32 5.24 -3.24
CA SER A 170 9.76 5.55 -3.30
C SER A 170 10.18 5.69 -4.76
N ASP A 171 11.30 6.37 -5.01
CA ASP A 171 11.81 6.57 -6.36
C ASP A 171 13.28 6.15 -6.53
N ALA A 172 13.79 6.28 -7.75
CA ALA A 172 15.14 5.89 -8.11
C ALA A 172 16.24 6.73 -7.42
N SER A 173 15.89 7.85 -6.78
CA SER A 173 16.84 8.63 -5.95
C SER A 173 16.97 8.08 -4.53
N GLY A 174 16.08 7.17 -4.12
CA GLY A 174 15.95 6.67 -2.76
C GLY A 174 15.07 7.52 -1.86
N ASN A 175 14.43 8.58 -2.40
CA ASN A 175 13.43 9.35 -1.68
C ASN A 175 12.17 8.51 -1.45
N SER A 176 11.43 8.79 -0.38
CA SER A 176 10.20 8.06 -0.04
C SER A 176 9.20 8.93 0.69
N ALA A 177 7.91 8.59 0.55
CA ALA A 177 6.81 9.23 1.27
C ALA A 177 5.71 8.22 1.60
N ILE A 178 4.92 8.54 2.62
CA ILE A 178 3.74 7.77 3.05
C ILE A 178 2.55 8.73 3.08
N PHE A 179 1.41 8.27 2.56
CA PHE A 179 0.15 8.99 2.58
C PHE A 179 -0.85 8.20 3.41
N GLU A 180 -1.25 8.78 4.52
CA GLU A 180 -2.16 8.20 5.51
C GLU A 180 -3.38 9.09 5.68
N TYR A 181 -4.55 8.48 5.78
CA TYR A 181 -5.82 9.11 6.12
C TYR A 181 -6.20 8.63 7.53
N LEU A 182 -6.07 9.50 8.53
CA LEU A 182 -6.28 9.20 9.95
C LEU A 182 -7.47 9.97 10.51
#